data_6ba46b9a9469b25fbc6954ca4a43f608
#
_entry.id   6ba46b9a9469b25fbc6954ca4a43f608
#
_cell.length_a   1.000
_cell.length_b   1.000
_cell.length_c   1.000
_cell.angle_alpha   90.00
_cell.angle_beta   90.00
_cell.angle_gamma   90.00
#
_symmetry.space_group_name_H-M   'P 1'
#
loop_
_entity.id
_entity.type
_entity.pdbx_description
1 polymer ?
#
loop_
_entity_poly.entity_id
_entity_poly.type
_entity_poly.pdbx_seq_one_letter_code
_entity_poly.pdbx_strand_id
1 'polypeptide(L)'
;MIHQYKNNGYNIVLDVNSGSVHVVDDMVYDIIGLYENNTLEQITDALRDRYSVQDIKEAYEEIGELKEAGQLFTEDIYEPYIDNFKDRPTVVKALCLHIAHDCNLACKYCFAEEGEYHGRRALMSYEVGKKALDFLVANSGSRKNLEVDFFGGEPTMNFEVVKQLVEYGRSIEEANNKKFRFTLTTNGILLNDEILDFANKEMSNIV
;
A
#
# COMPACT_ATOMS: atom_id res chain seq x y z
N MET A 1 18.28 11.78 0.78
CA MET A 1 17.34 12.91 0.43
C MET A 1 16.56 13.31 1.67
N ILE A 2 16.61 14.59 2.04
CA ILE A 2 15.87 15.13 3.18
C ILE A 2 14.63 15.89 2.68
N HIS A 3 13.49 15.60 3.28
CA HIS A 3 12.24 16.31 3.05
C HIS A 3 11.80 17.04 4.31
N GLN A 4 11.73 18.36 4.25
CA GLN A 4 11.34 19.23 5.36
C GLN A 4 9.96 19.83 5.11
N TYR A 5 9.08 19.78 6.11
CA TYR A 5 7.77 20.42 6.03
C TYR A 5 7.23 20.78 7.42
N LYS A 6 6.24 21.69 7.45
CA LYS A 6 5.54 22.06 8.68
C LYS A 6 4.11 21.56 8.65
N ASN A 7 3.68 20.92 9.73
CA ASN A 7 2.31 20.39 9.85
C ASN A 7 1.82 20.54 11.29
N ASN A 8 0.62 21.08 11.47
CA ASN A 8 -0.03 21.25 12.78
C ASN A 8 0.86 21.92 13.86
N GLY A 9 1.71 22.89 13.45
CA GLY A 9 2.61 23.61 14.34
C GLY A 9 3.94 22.89 14.66
N TYR A 10 4.18 21.72 14.05
CA TYR A 10 5.45 20.99 14.17
C TYR A 10 6.31 21.17 12.94
N ASN A 11 7.63 21.28 13.15
CA ASN A 11 8.62 21.15 12.09
C ASN A 11 9.00 19.70 11.96
N ILE A 12 8.78 19.12 10.79
CA ILE A 12 9.01 17.70 10.53
C ILE A 12 10.11 17.54 9.49
N VAL A 13 11.05 16.67 9.77
CA VAL A 13 12.16 16.30 8.89
C VAL A 13 12.09 14.80 8.63
N LEU A 14 11.94 14.42 7.36
CA LEU A 14 11.94 13.05 6.90
C LEU A 14 13.22 12.77 6.13
N ASP A 15 14.00 11.79 6.56
CA ASP A 15 15.03 11.20 5.71
C ASP A 15 14.38 10.08 4.88
N VAL A 16 14.24 10.35 3.58
CA VAL A 16 13.52 9.46 2.66
C VAL A 16 14.20 8.09 2.51
N ASN A 17 15.53 8.04 2.61
CA ASN A 17 16.28 6.80 2.39
C ASN A 17 16.28 5.89 3.61
N SER A 18 16.43 6.43 4.83
CA SER A 18 16.32 5.65 6.07
C SER A 18 14.89 5.44 6.54
N GLY A 19 13.96 6.33 6.13
CA GLY A 19 12.60 6.37 6.63
C GLY A 19 12.47 7.01 8.02
N SER A 20 13.53 7.60 8.57
CA SER A 20 13.53 8.26 9.87
C SER A 20 12.75 9.57 9.81
N VAL A 21 11.93 9.81 10.84
CA VAL A 21 11.11 11.02 10.98
C VAL A 21 11.48 11.71 12.28
N HIS A 22 11.88 12.98 12.18
CA HIS A 22 12.26 13.79 13.33
C HIS A 22 11.31 14.98 13.46
N VAL A 23 10.90 15.28 14.70
CA VAL A 23 10.22 16.54 15.06
C VAL A 23 11.26 17.41 15.72
N VAL A 24 11.49 18.59 15.14
CA VAL A 24 12.58 19.47 15.54
C VAL A 24 12.07 20.89 15.82
N ASP A 25 12.85 21.68 16.54
CA ASP A 25 12.59 23.10 16.72
C ASP A 25 12.92 23.93 15.46
N ASP A 26 12.65 25.22 15.49
CA ASP A 26 12.88 26.11 14.36
C ASP A 26 14.37 26.26 14.02
N MET A 27 15.26 26.23 15.00
CA MET A 27 16.70 26.38 14.80
C MET A 27 17.28 25.15 14.09
N VAL A 28 16.99 23.95 14.59
CA VAL A 28 17.44 22.69 13.97
C VAL A 28 16.85 22.54 12.58
N TYR A 29 15.58 22.95 12.38
CA TYR A 29 14.95 22.94 11.07
C TYR A 29 15.68 23.83 10.06
N ASP A 30 16.06 25.06 10.46
CA ASP A 30 16.82 25.99 9.61
C ASP A 30 18.23 25.45 9.32
N ILE A 31 18.92 24.88 10.33
CA ILE A 31 20.26 24.29 10.17
C ILE A 31 20.23 23.11 9.19
N ILE A 32 19.27 22.20 9.32
CA ILE A 32 19.14 21.02 8.42
C ILE A 32 18.97 21.48 6.96
N GLY A 33 18.21 22.57 6.71
CA GLY A 33 18.03 23.12 5.36
C GLY A 33 19.33 23.63 4.72
N LEU A 34 20.34 23.93 5.52
CA LEU A 34 21.62 24.44 5.07
C LEU A 34 22.75 23.39 5.12
N TYR A 35 22.58 22.30 5.85
CA TYR A 35 23.61 21.39 6.30
C TYR A 35 24.41 20.72 5.17
N GLU A 36 23.74 20.27 4.10
CA GLU A 36 24.42 19.52 3.02
C GLU A 36 25.35 20.39 2.17
N ASN A 37 25.09 21.71 2.05
CA ASN A 37 25.77 22.57 1.10
C ASN A 37 26.64 23.63 1.77
N ASN A 38 26.70 23.66 3.10
CA ASN A 38 27.39 24.71 3.85
C ASN A 38 28.24 24.12 4.98
N THR A 39 29.33 24.78 5.31
CA THR A 39 30.15 24.48 6.49
C THR A 39 29.47 25.06 7.75
N LEU A 40 29.88 24.57 8.93
CA LEU A 40 29.43 25.11 10.21
C LEU A 40 29.63 26.64 10.30
N GLU A 41 30.74 27.17 9.77
CA GLU A 41 31.03 28.59 9.77
C GLU A 41 30.03 29.37 8.92
N GLN A 42 29.71 28.89 7.72
CA GLN A 42 28.72 29.50 6.83
C GLN A 42 27.31 29.47 7.41
N ILE A 43 26.93 28.33 8.05
CA ILE A 43 25.64 28.20 8.74
C ILE A 43 25.57 29.16 9.92
N THR A 44 26.64 29.24 10.71
CA THR A 44 26.72 30.18 11.84
C THR A 44 26.56 31.62 11.36
N ASP A 45 27.27 32.03 10.30
CA ASP A 45 27.16 33.40 9.74
C ASP A 45 25.76 33.69 9.22
N ALA A 46 25.08 32.72 8.63
CA ALA A 46 23.71 32.84 8.11
C ALA A 46 22.64 32.97 9.21
N LEU A 47 22.87 32.34 10.37
CA LEU A 47 21.84 32.20 11.40
C LEU A 47 22.12 32.96 12.69
N ARG A 48 23.30 33.57 12.88
CA ARG A 48 23.71 34.28 14.11
C ARG A 48 22.84 35.44 14.53
N ASP A 49 22.08 36.06 13.60
CA ASP A 49 21.15 37.14 13.90
C ASP A 49 19.85 36.64 14.57
N ARG A 50 19.59 35.31 14.48
CA ARG A 50 18.39 34.67 15.01
C ARG A 50 18.68 33.74 16.19
N TYR A 51 19.85 33.11 16.23
CA TYR A 51 20.22 32.11 17.22
C TYR A 51 21.63 32.35 17.78
N SER A 52 21.90 31.88 18.99
CA SER A 52 23.23 32.01 19.56
C SER A 52 24.25 31.13 18.82
N VAL A 53 25.48 31.60 18.69
CA VAL A 53 26.57 30.83 18.04
C VAL A 53 26.81 29.51 18.74
N GLN A 54 26.64 29.48 20.06
CA GLN A 54 26.84 28.26 20.85
C GLN A 54 25.74 27.23 20.56
N ASP A 55 24.47 27.64 20.53
CA ASP A 55 23.36 26.74 20.27
C ASP A 55 23.42 26.19 18.82
N ILE A 56 23.84 27.02 17.85
CA ILE A 56 24.06 26.55 16.46
C ILE A 56 25.11 25.46 16.39
N LYS A 57 26.20 25.58 17.16
CA LYS A 57 27.27 24.57 17.18
C LYS A 57 26.81 23.27 17.81
N GLU A 58 26.12 23.34 18.94
CA GLU A 58 25.56 22.17 19.62
C GLU A 58 24.58 21.43 18.72
N ALA A 59 23.64 22.13 18.11
CA ALA A 59 22.70 21.53 17.17
C ALA A 59 23.37 20.94 15.91
N TYR A 60 24.41 21.59 15.40
CA TYR A 60 25.17 21.06 14.27
C TYR A 60 25.89 19.74 14.63
N GLU A 61 26.43 19.63 15.84
CA GLU A 61 27.05 18.41 16.35
C GLU A 61 26.01 17.29 16.52
N GLU A 62 24.83 17.57 17.11
CA GLU A 62 23.73 16.62 17.24
C GLU A 62 23.22 16.11 15.86
N ILE A 63 23.12 16.99 14.87
CA ILE A 63 22.78 16.61 13.49
C ILE A 63 23.86 15.68 12.92
N GLY A 64 25.15 15.93 13.23
CA GLY A 64 26.26 15.06 12.86
C GLY A 64 26.14 13.67 13.46
N GLU A 65 25.76 13.56 14.73
CA GLU A 65 25.54 12.28 15.41
C GLU A 65 24.39 11.49 14.75
N LEU A 66 23.28 12.14 14.41
CA LEU A 66 22.17 11.51 13.68
C LEU A 66 22.58 11.02 12.29
N LYS A 67 23.46 11.77 11.61
CA LYS A 67 24.02 11.36 10.33
C LYS A 67 24.91 10.12 10.46
N GLU A 68 25.80 10.09 11.45
CA GLU A 68 26.66 8.93 11.74
C GLU A 68 25.83 7.70 12.16
N ALA A 69 24.72 7.91 12.86
CA ALA A 69 23.78 6.86 13.23
C ALA A 69 22.91 6.35 12.07
N GLY A 70 23.05 6.91 10.85
CA GLY A 70 22.25 6.52 9.69
C GLY A 70 20.77 6.91 9.81
N GLN A 71 20.46 7.98 10.52
CA GLN A 71 19.10 8.47 10.75
C GLN A 71 18.81 9.79 10.03
N LEU A 72 19.85 10.44 9.49
CA LEU A 72 19.74 11.70 8.76
C LEU A 72 20.81 11.77 7.66
N PHE A 73 20.49 12.38 6.51
CA PHE A 73 21.37 12.50 5.35
C PHE A 73 21.93 11.17 4.84
N THR A 74 21.10 10.11 4.86
CA THR A 74 21.50 8.77 4.42
C THR A 74 21.59 8.67 2.90
N GLU A 75 22.48 7.80 2.43
CA GLU A 75 22.64 7.50 1.01
C GLU A 75 21.50 6.59 0.50
N ASP A 76 21.16 6.72 -0.77
CA ASP A 76 20.22 5.81 -1.44
C ASP A 76 20.97 4.54 -1.87
N ILE A 77 20.91 3.52 -1.02
CA ILE A 77 21.53 2.21 -1.30
C ILE A 77 20.84 1.45 -2.46
N TYR A 78 19.65 1.89 -2.90
CA TYR A 78 18.91 1.27 -3.99
C TYR A 78 19.13 1.95 -5.34
N GLU A 79 19.70 3.16 -5.38
CA GLU A 79 19.99 3.89 -6.62
C GLU A 79 20.74 3.03 -7.67
N PRO A 80 21.80 2.26 -7.31
CA PRO A 80 22.51 1.40 -8.27
C PRO A 80 21.64 0.27 -8.87
N TYR A 81 20.53 -0.05 -8.25
CA TYR A 81 19.63 -1.13 -8.66
C TYR A 81 18.39 -0.66 -9.42
N ILE A 82 18.27 0.65 -9.68
CA ILE A 82 17.03 1.25 -10.24
C ILE A 82 16.71 0.67 -11.63
N ASP A 83 17.71 0.35 -12.42
CA ASP A 83 17.53 -0.24 -13.75
C ASP A 83 17.02 -1.68 -13.67
N ASN A 84 17.40 -2.43 -12.62
CA ASN A 84 16.88 -3.77 -12.37
C ASN A 84 15.36 -3.77 -12.08
N PHE A 85 14.82 -2.66 -11.58
CA PHE A 85 13.37 -2.52 -11.35
C PHE A 85 12.62 -2.23 -12.66
N LYS A 86 13.22 -1.49 -13.60
CA LYS A 86 12.63 -1.17 -14.91
C LYS A 86 12.50 -2.42 -15.78
N ASP A 87 13.46 -3.34 -15.69
CA ASP A 87 13.53 -4.54 -16.55
C ASP A 87 12.83 -5.76 -15.96
N ARG A 88 12.16 -5.63 -14.79
CA ARG A 88 11.42 -6.74 -14.21
C ARG A 88 10.23 -7.14 -15.09
N PRO A 89 10.09 -8.43 -15.42
CA PRO A 89 8.90 -8.89 -16.14
C PRO A 89 7.66 -8.60 -15.31
N THR A 90 6.68 -7.97 -15.92
CA THR A 90 5.38 -7.71 -15.29
C THR A 90 4.63 -9.03 -15.17
N VAL A 91 4.35 -9.46 -13.94
CA VAL A 91 3.54 -10.64 -13.64
C VAL A 91 2.34 -10.26 -12.80
N VAL A 92 1.19 -10.84 -13.12
CA VAL A 92 -0.04 -10.62 -12.34
C VAL A 92 0.01 -11.48 -11.09
N LYS A 93 -0.17 -10.85 -9.93
CA LYS A 93 -0.18 -11.52 -8.63
C LYS A 93 -1.59 -11.72 -8.09
N ALA A 94 -2.44 -10.75 -8.32
CA ALA A 94 -3.75 -10.64 -7.68
C ALA A 94 -4.81 -10.10 -8.64
N LEU A 95 -6.06 -10.46 -8.38
CA LEU A 95 -7.23 -9.86 -9.00
C LEU A 95 -8.21 -9.42 -7.92
N CYS A 96 -8.81 -8.26 -8.14
CA CYS A 96 -10.02 -7.85 -7.45
C CYS A 96 -11.20 -8.08 -8.42
N LEU A 97 -12.08 -9.02 -8.09
CA LEU A 97 -13.22 -9.38 -8.92
C LEU A 97 -14.49 -8.70 -8.38
N HIS A 98 -15.02 -7.77 -9.14
CA HIS A 98 -16.32 -7.15 -8.82
C HIS A 98 -17.45 -8.14 -9.14
N ILE A 99 -17.76 -9.00 -8.16
CA ILE A 99 -18.75 -10.07 -8.28
C ILE A 99 -20.18 -9.51 -8.42
N ALA A 100 -20.45 -8.37 -7.79
CA ALA A 100 -21.69 -7.67 -7.88
C ALA A 100 -21.50 -6.16 -8.09
N HIS A 101 -22.03 -5.61 -9.18
CA HIS A 101 -22.30 -4.19 -9.33
C HIS A 101 -23.72 -3.90 -8.82
N ASP A 102 -23.97 -4.29 -7.58
CA ASP A 102 -25.21 -4.07 -6.82
C ASP A 102 -24.90 -4.20 -5.32
N CYS A 103 -25.67 -3.51 -4.49
CA CYS A 103 -25.49 -3.55 -3.05
C CYS A 103 -26.85 -3.46 -2.34
N ASN A 104 -26.97 -4.14 -1.21
CA ASN A 104 -28.14 -4.10 -0.33
C ASN A 104 -28.08 -2.95 0.70
N LEU A 105 -27.05 -2.09 0.65
CA LEU A 105 -26.87 -0.88 1.46
C LEU A 105 -26.65 0.36 0.59
N ALA A 106 -27.05 1.52 1.11
CA ALA A 106 -26.85 2.85 0.52
C ALA A 106 -25.97 3.71 1.44
N CYS A 107 -24.71 3.34 1.61
CA CYS A 107 -23.79 4.04 2.49
C CYS A 107 -23.43 5.42 1.94
N LYS A 108 -23.62 6.50 2.72
CA LYS A 108 -23.35 7.89 2.29
C LYS A 108 -21.91 8.16 1.88
N TYR A 109 -20.96 7.34 2.33
CA TYR A 109 -19.54 7.43 2.04
C TYR A 109 -19.07 6.43 0.97
N CYS A 110 -20.00 5.73 0.32
CA CYS A 110 -19.66 4.70 -0.66
C CYS A 110 -19.02 5.31 -1.91
N PHE A 111 -17.76 4.97 -2.17
CA PHE A 111 -17.06 5.40 -3.38
C PHE A 111 -17.58 4.73 -4.66
N ALA A 112 -18.33 3.64 -4.50
CA ALA A 112 -18.85 2.81 -5.59
C ALA A 112 -20.32 3.13 -5.96
N GLU A 113 -20.90 4.23 -5.46
CA GLU A 113 -22.29 4.63 -5.76
C GLU A 113 -23.28 3.47 -5.58
N GLU A 114 -23.39 2.96 -4.36
CA GLU A 114 -24.24 1.80 -4.03
C GLU A 114 -23.86 0.52 -4.82
N GLY A 115 -22.61 0.45 -5.30
CA GLY A 115 -22.09 -0.69 -6.04
C GLY A 115 -22.18 -0.58 -7.56
N GLU A 116 -22.80 0.47 -8.10
CA GLU A 116 -22.99 0.64 -9.56
C GLU A 116 -21.73 1.08 -10.30
N TYR A 117 -20.76 1.71 -9.62
CA TYR A 117 -19.48 2.17 -10.20
C TYR A 117 -19.66 3.03 -11.46
N HIS A 118 -20.57 4.01 -11.43
CA HIS A 118 -20.96 4.85 -12.57
C HIS A 118 -21.52 4.07 -13.78
N GLY A 119 -21.99 2.86 -13.56
CA GLY A 119 -22.47 1.98 -14.61
C GLY A 119 -23.92 1.57 -14.42
N ARG A 120 -24.15 0.28 -14.39
CA ARG A 120 -25.46 -0.32 -14.16
C ARG A 120 -25.38 -1.43 -13.13
N ARG A 121 -26.48 -1.70 -12.44
CA ARG A 121 -26.62 -2.89 -11.60
C ARG A 121 -26.47 -4.15 -12.43
N ALA A 122 -25.56 -5.00 -12.03
CA ALA A 122 -25.27 -6.27 -12.71
C ALA A 122 -24.55 -7.23 -11.76
N LEU A 123 -24.73 -8.52 -11.99
CA LEU A 123 -24.00 -9.57 -11.33
C LEU A 123 -23.03 -10.24 -12.32
N MET A 124 -21.83 -10.56 -11.85
CA MET A 124 -20.85 -11.27 -12.67
C MET A 124 -21.34 -12.69 -12.99
N SER A 125 -21.22 -13.11 -14.24
CA SER A 125 -21.47 -14.52 -14.57
C SER A 125 -20.27 -15.39 -14.23
N TYR A 126 -20.51 -16.68 -13.99
CA TYR A 126 -19.45 -17.68 -13.75
C TYR A 126 -18.40 -17.67 -14.88
N GLU A 127 -18.83 -17.57 -16.14
CA GLU A 127 -17.95 -17.60 -17.31
C GLU A 127 -16.96 -16.42 -17.33
N VAL A 128 -17.41 -15.25 -16.90
CA VAL A 128 -16.54 -14.06 -16.79
C VAL A 128 -15.52 -14.25 -15.68
N GLY A 129 -15.95 -14.67 -14.50
CA GLY A 129 -15.06 -14.93 -13.39
C GLY A 129 -14.06 -16.06 -13.69
N LYS A 130 -14.51 -17.14 -14.34
CA LYS A 130 -13.64 -18.23 -14.78
C LYS A 130 -12.54 -17.74 -15.71
N LYS A 131 -12.89 -16.95 -16.73
CA LYS A 131 -11.89 -16.33 -17.64
C LYS A 131 -10.90 -15.42 -16.90
N ALA A 132 -11.34 -14.73 -15.86
CA ALA A 132 -10.45 -13.91 -15.05
C ALA A 132 -9.44 -14.76 -14.26
N LEU A 133 -9.86 -15.91 -13.71
CA LEU A 133 -8.93 -16.85 -13.05
C LEU A 133 -7.97 -17.49 -14.07
N ASP A 134 -8.42 -17.87 -15.25
CA ASP A 134 -7.57 -18.36 -16.33
C ASP A 134 -6.53 -17.31 -16.74
N PHE A 135 -6.95 -16.07 -16.87
CA PHE A 135 -6.03 -14.93 -17.14
C PHE A 135 -4.99 -14.76 -16.03
N LEU A 136 -5.39 -14.82 -14.76
CA LEU A 136 -4.48 -14.71 -13.62
C LEU A 136 -3.41 -15.81 -13.68
N VAL A 137 -3.80 -17.05 -13.91
CA VAL A 137 -2.88 -18.18 -14.03
C VAL A 137 -1.92 -17.97 -15.20
N ALA A 138 -2.44 -17.64 -16.37
CA ALA A 138 -1.63 -17.46 -17.59
C ALA A 138 -0.60 -16.34 -17.48
N ASN A 139 -0.91 -15.28 -16.72
CA ASN A 139 -0.07 -14.08 -16.61
C ASN A 139 0.72 -13.99 -15.28
N SER A 140 0.70 -15.02 -14.45
CA SER A 140 1.38 -15.02 -13.15
C SER A 140 2.84 -15.50 -13.20
N GLY A 141 3.33 -15.95 -14.35
CA GLY A 141 4.69 -16.47 -14.51
C GLY A 141 5.01 -17.58 -13.52
N SER A 142 6.14 -17.52 -12.87
CA SER A 142 6.59 -18.50 -11.86
C SER A 142 5.97 -18.33 -10.47
N ARG A 143 5.11 -17.31 -10.23
CA ARG A 143 4.46 -17.11 -8.94
C ARG A 143 3.56 -18.29 -8.59
N LYS A 144 3.81 -18.86 -7.41
CA LYS A 144 3.00 -19.99 -6.90
C LYS A 144 1.73 -19.50 -6.21
N ASN A 145 1.83 -18.48 -5.37
CA ASN A 145 0.70 -17.94 -4.60
C ASN A 145 0.03 -16.80 -5.37
N LEU A 146 -1.27 -16.94 -5.63
CA LEU A 146 -2.12 -16.00 -6.32
C LEU A 146 -3.24 -15.54 -5.38
N GLU A 147 -3.63 -14.28 -5.48
CA GLU A 147 -4.63 -13.67 -4.61
C GLU A 147 -5.86 -13.27 -5.44
N VAL A 148 -7.04 -13.56 -4.93
CA VAL A 148 -8.31 -13.16 -5.53
C VAL A 148 -9.19 -12.60 -4.44
N ASP A 149 -9.57 -11.34 -4.59
CA ASP A 149 -10.52 -10.67 -3.70
C ASP A 149 -11.87 -10.58 -4.40
N PHE A 150 -12.87 -11.19 -3.80
CA PHE A 150 -14.27 -11.05 -4.20
C PHE A 150 -14.81 -9.76 -3.59
N PHE A 151 -15.06 -8.80 -4.45
CA PHE A 151 -15.38 -7.43 -4.12
C PHE A 151 -16.61 -6.94 -4.90
N GLY A 152 -16.88 -5.62 -4.85
CA GLY A 152 -17.93 -4.98 -5.62
C GLY A 152 -18.80 -4.08 -4.77
N GLY A 153 -20.10 -4.07 -5.01
CA GLY A 153 -21.09 -3.51 -4.11
C GLY A 153 -21.22 -4.40 -2.88
N GLU A 154 -21.96 -5.52 -3.02
CA GLU A 154 -22.01 -6.56 -2.01
C GLU A 154 -21.84 -7.95 -2.65
N PRO A 155 -20.67 -8.58 -2.53
CA PRO A 155 -20.38 -9.85 -3.21
C PRO A 155 -21.26 -11.01 -2.74
N THR A 156 -21.77 -10.98 -1.51
CA THR A 156 -22.66 -12.05 -1.01
C THR A 156 -24.03 -12.05 -1.71
N MET A 157 -24.41 -11.01 -2.43
CA MET A 157 -25.58 -11.02 -3.31
C MET A 157 -25.41 -11.95 -4.52
N ASN A 158 -24.18 -12.35 -4.82
CA ASN A 158 -23.84 -13.28 -5.91
C ASN A 158 -23.00 -14.45 -5.38
N PHE A 159 -23.28 -14.92 -4.17
CA PHE A 159 -22.44 -15.86 -3.46
C PHE A 159 -22.34 -17.22 -4.15
N GLU A 160 -23.35 -17.64 -4.90
CA GLU A 160 -23.30 -18.89 -5.67
C GLU A 160 -22.17 -18.86 -6.71
N VAL A 161 -21.98 -17.74 -7.39
CA VAL A 161 -20.87 -17.57 -8.32
C VAL A 161 -19.53 -17.54 -7.58
N VAL A 162 -19.45 -16.95 -6.38
CA VAL A 162 -18.26 -16.99 -5.52
C VAL A 162 -17.88 -18.44 -5.23
N LYS A 163 -18.83 -19.29 -4.79
CA LYS A 163 -18.59 -20.72 -4.53
C LYS A 163 -18.04 -21.44 -5.77
N GLN A 164 -18.69 -21.27 -6.90
CA GLN A 164 -18.28 -21.89 -8.17
C GLN A 164 -16.87 -21.47 -8.61
N LEU A 165 -16.51 -20.20 -8.44
CA LEU A 165 -15.18 -19.70 -8.77
C LEU A 165 -14.10 -20.23 -7.83
N VAL A 166 -14.40 -20.36 -6.53
CA VAL A 166 -13.47 -20.98 -5.57
C VAL A 166 -13.24 -22.45 -5.93
N GLU A 167 -14.31 -23.21 -6.18
CA GLU A 167 -14.21 -24.61 -6.59
C GLU A 167 -13.40 -24.76 -7.89
N TYR A 168 -13.66 -23.93 -8.87
CA TYR A 168 -12.89 -23.90 -10.12
C TYR A 168 -11.41 -23.57 -9.85
N GLY A 169 -11.13 -22.51 -9.08
CA GLY A 169 -9.77 -22.15 -8.72
C GLY A 169 -9.01 -23.32 -8.07
N ARG A 170 -9.62 -23.98 -7.08
CA ARG A 170 -9.04 -25.17 -6.43
C ARG A 170 -8.77 -26.30 -7.43
N SER A 171 -9.67 -26.52 -8.41
CA SER A 171 -9.54 -27.61 -9.38
C SER A 171 -8.35 -27.44 -10.34
N ILE A 172 -7.88 -26.19 -10.56
CA ILE A 172 -6.78 -25.90 -11.48
C ILE A 172 -5.43 -25.67 -10.77
N GLU A 173 -5.39 -25.64 -9.44
CA GLU A 173 -4.19 -25.36 -8.65
C GLU A 173 -3.04 -26.32 -8.95
N GLU A 174 -3.29 -27.62 -8.86
CA GLU A 174 -2.26 -28.65 -9.00
C GLU A 174 -1.67 -28.67 -10.41
N ALA A 175 -2.52 -28.69 -11.44
CA ALA A 175 -2.11 -28.76 -12.84
C ALA A 175 -1.25 -27.55 -13.27
N ASN A 176 -1.41 -26.40 -12.61
CA ASN A 176 -0.69 -25.16 -12.93
C ASN A 176 0.41 -24.84 -11.91
N ASN A 177 0.62 -25.66 -10.89
CA ASN A 177 1.52 -25.37 -9.77
C ASN A 177 1.25 -24.00 -9.12
N LYS A 178 -0.04 -23.72 -8.87
CA LYS A 178 -0.54 -22.49 -8.25
C LYS A 178 -1.25 -22.81 -6.95
N LYS A 179 -1.41 -21.79 -6.12
CA LYS A 179 -2.21 -21.81 -4.89
C LYS A 179 -2.95 -20.50 -4.76
N PHE A 180 -4.28 -20.58 -4.78
CA PHE A 180 -5.12 -19.38 -4.62
C PHE A 180 -5.36 -19.08 -3.14
N ARG A 181 -5.32 -17.78 -2.82
CA ARG A 181 -5.77 -17.20 -1.57
C ARG A 181 -6.99 -16.35 -1.91
N PHE A 182 -8.15 -16.79 -1.44
CA PHE A 182 -9.39 -16.07 -1.67
C PHE A 182 -9.71 -15.19 -0.48
N THR A 183 -10.14 -13.96 -0.74
CA THR A 183 -10.66 -13.00 0.24
C THR A 183 -12.07 -12.62 -0.15
N LEU A 184 -12.93 -12.40 0.83
CA LEU A 184 -14.28 -11.91 0.65
C LEU A 184 -14.43 -10.58 1.40
N THR A 185 -14.70 -9.50 0.66
CA THR A 185 -14.94 -8.17 1.23
C THR A 185 -16.44 -7.88 1.23
N THR A 186 -17.06 -7.86 2.41
CA THR A 186 -18.52 -7.81 2.55
C THR A 186 -18.96 -6.81 3.62
N ASN A 187 -20.16 -6.22 3.46
CA ASN A 187 -20.78 -5.42 4.51
C ASN A 187 -21.39 -6.27 5.66
N GLY A 188 -21.36 -7.57 5.55
CA GLY A 188 -21.76 -8.53 6.58
C GLY A 188 -23.27 -8.77 6.75
N ILE A 189 -24.15 -7.99 6.10
CA ILE A 189 -25.62 -8.09 6.33
C ILE A 189 -26.21 -9.43 5.89
N LEU A 190 -25.67 -10.04 4.84
CA LEU A 190 -26.17 -11.31 4.31
C LEU A 190 -25.40 -12.52 4.84
N LEU A 191 -24.46 -12.33 5.77
CA LEU A 191 -23.74 -13.46 6.39
C LEU A 191 -24.74 -14.35 7.14
N ASN A 192 -24.61 -15.63 6.88
CA ASN A 192 -25.35 -16.71 7.54
C ASN A 192 -24.43 -17.91 7.77
N ASP A 193 -24.92 -18.94 8.43
CA ASP A 193 -24.12 -20.12 8.78
C ASP A 193 -23.50 -20.80 7.54
N GLU A 194 -24.22 -20.88 6.42
CA GLU A 194 -23.71 -21.46 5.15
C GLU A 194 -22.50 -20.67 4.63
N ILE A 195 -22.62 -19.34 4.59
CA ILE A 195 -21.54 -18.45 4.12
C ILE A 195 -20.34 -18.52 5.05
N LEU A 196 -20.59 -18.53 6.36
CA LEU A 196 -19.53 -18.58 7.36
C LEU A 196 -18.79 -19.94 7.33
N ASP A 197 -19.49 -21.04 7.21
CA ASP A 197 -18.90 -22.39 7.11
C ASP A 197 -18.05 -22.52 5.84
N PHE A 198 -18.57 -22.04 4.70
CA PHE A 198 -17.82 -22.01 3.46
C PHE A 198 -16.57 -21.13 3.58
N ALA A 199 -16.71 -19.93 4.14
CA ALA A 199 -15.60 -18.99 4.30
C ALA A 199 -14.51 -19.53 5.23
N ASN A 200 -14.87 -20.13 6.35
CA ASN A 200 -13.92 -20.76 7.28
C ASN A 200 -13.11 -21.87 6.60
N LYS A 201 -13.70 -22.59 5.65
CA LYS A 201 -13.03 -23.67 4.93
C LYS A 201 -12.17 -23.20 3.78
N GLU A 202 -12.64 -22.24 2.98
CA GLU A 202 -12.08 -21.94 1.67
C GLU A 202 -11.42 -20.56 1.58
N MET A 203 -11.85 -19.58 2.40
CA MET A 203 -11.30 -18.23 2.35
C MET A 203 -10.06 -18.08 3.23
N SER A 204 -9.12 -17.27 2.78
CA SER A 204 -7.96 -16.87 3.59
C SER A 204 -8.29 -15.71 4.52
N ASN A 205 -9.30 -14.92 4.17
CA ASN A 205 -9.73 -13.76 4.94
C ASN A 205 -11.15 -13.34 4.58
N ILE A 206 -11.87 -12.74 5.55
CA ILE A 206 -13.09 -11.95 5.36
C ILE A 206 -12.81 -10.54 5.89
N VAL A 207 -13.16 -9.53 5.11
CA VAL A 207 -12.96 -8.11 5.41
C VAL A 207 -14.31 -7.41 5.45
#